data_330f53a9b400dd2e1ef35dd83e4e4457
#
_entry.id   330f53a9b400dd2e1ef35dd83e4e4457
#
_cell.length_a   1.000
_cell.length_b   1.000
_cell.length_c   1.000
_cell.angle_alpha   90.00
_cell.angle_beta   90.00
_cell.angle_gamma   90.00
#
_symmetry.space_group_name_H-M   'P 1'
#
loop_
_entity.id
_entity.type
_entity.pdbx_description
1 polymer ?
#
loop_
_entity_poly.entity_id
_entity_poly.type
_entity_poly.pdbx_seq_one_letter_code
_entity_poly.pdbx_strand_id
1 'polypeptide(L)'
;ASELRVNETASLRLTDIDSKRMMVRITQGKGGKDRYSILSQRVLEQLRQYWHKYRPREWLFEGAKKNDHITIHSIQLMFYAAKKRAGIRKPASVHTLRHSFATHLIEAGTSLHHVQMLLGHRSPVTTTVYLHVSRLNLAQVISPLDRTDKPIG
;
A
#
# COMPACT_ATOMS: atom_id res chain seq x y z
N ALA A 1 1.39 -1.32 -2.85
CA ALA A 1 1.76 -0.64 -1.60
C ALA A 1 1.97 0.88 -1.74
N SER A 2 1.96 1.42 -2.95
CA SER A 2 2.12 2.87 -3.14
C SER A 2 0.87 3.69 -2.82
N GLU A 3 -0.27 3.05 -2.63
CA GLU A 3 -1.54 3.69 -2.25
C GLU A 3 -1.65 4.03 -0.76
N LEU A 4 -0.84 3.41 0.10
CA LEU A 4 -0.88 3.65 1.53
C LEU A 4 -0.15 4.94 1.91
N ARG A 5 -0.64 5.58 2.97
CA ARG A 5 0.14 6.64 3.63
C ARG A 5 1.35 6.04 4.35
N VAL A 6 2.38 6.84 4.54
CA VAL A 6 3.63 6.35 5.17
C VAL A 6 3.42 5.78 6.58
N ASN A 7 2.57 6.41 7.38
CA ASN A 7 2.22 5.90 8.71
C ASN A 7 1.40 4.60 8.65
N GLU A 8 0.52 4.46 7.67
CA GLU A 8 -0.23 3.24 7.44
C GLU A 8 0.71 2.08 7.07
N THR A 9 1.68 2.35 6.20
CA THR A 9 2.71 1.38 5.82
C THR A 9 3.55 0.97 7.03
N ALA A 10 3.96 1.94 7.85
CA ALA A 10 4.78 1.68 9.03
C ALA A 10 4.09 0.76 10.04
N SER A 11 2.79 0.92 10.22
CA SER A 11 1.98 0.18 11.21
C SER A 11 1.23 -1.03 10.65
N LEU A 12 1.60 -1.53 9.48
CA LEU A 12 1.04 -2.77 8.94
C LEU A 12 1.42 -3.98 9.79
N ARG A 13 0.44 -4.81 10.06
CA ARG A 13 0.62 -6.11 10.70
C ARG A 13 0.65 -7.23 9.66
N LEU A 14 1.25 -8.35 10.00
CA LEU A 14 1.22 -9.54 9.15
C LEU A 14 -0.21 -9.98 8.84
N THR A 15 -1.10 -9.87 9.83
CA THR A 15 -2.54 -10.21 9.71
C THR A 15 -3.33 -9.28 8.80
N ASP A 16 -2.77 -8.13 8.40
CA ASP A 16 -3.42 -7.19 7.49
C ASP A 16 -3.27 -7.60 6.02
N ILE A 17 -2.41 -8.56 5.73
CA ILE A 17 -2.18 -9.07 4.36
C ILE A 17 -3.11 -10.26 4.09
N ASP A 18 -4.10 -10.03 3.23
CA ASP A 18 -4.99 -11.10 2.75
C ASP A 18 -4.55 -11.55 1.35
N SER A 19 -3.70 -12.58 1.33
CA SER A 19 -3.17 -13.12 0.07
C SER A 19 -4.22 -13.89 -0.76
N LYS A 20 -5.29 -14.37 -0.13
CA LYS A 20 -6.36 -15.07 -0.84
C LYS A 20 -7.25 -14.11 -1.62
N ARG A 21 -7.55 -12.95 -1.02
CA ARG A 21 -8.37 -11.91 -1.65
C ARG A 21 -7.53 -10.87 -2.39
N MET A 22 -6.21 -10.94 -2.29
CA MET A 22 -5.29 -9.95 -2.84
C MET A 22 -5.60 -8.53 -2.35
N MET A 23 -5.74 -8.40 -1.04
CA MET A 23 -6.07 -7.15 -0.37
C MET A 23 -5.17 -6.89 0.83
N VAL A 24 -5.05 -5.62 1.19
CA VAL A 24 -4.42 -5.16 2.42
C VAL A 24 -5.46 -4.44 3.25
N ARG A 25 -5.64 -4.86 4.49
CA ARG A 25 -6.48 -4.15 5.46
C ARG A 25 -5.68 -3.00 6.06
N ILE A 26 -6.26 -1.83 6.06
CA ILE A 26 -5.67 -0.63 6.64
C ILE A 26 -6.51 -0.23 7.83
N THR A 27 -5.96 -0.46 9.02
CA THR A 27 -6.60 -0.12 10.27
C THR A 27 -6.47 1.37 10.50
N GLN A 28 -7.60 2.04 10.61
CA GLN A 28 -7.66 3.47 10.94
C GLN A 28 -7.67 3.59 12.47
N GLY A 29 -6.83 4.46 13.04
CA GLY A 29 -6.81 4.72 14.48
C GLY A 29 -8.14 5.23 15.04
N LYS A 30 -8.15 5.72 16.28
CA LYS A 30 -9.36 6.17 17.03
C LYS A 30 -10.42 6.85 16.16
N GLY A 31 -11.62 6.27 16.12
CA GLY A 31 -12.78 6.83 15.42
C GLY A 31 -12.77 6.67 13.91
N GLY A 32 -11.71 6.11 13.32
CA GLY A 32 -11.65 5.78 11.90
C GLY A 32 -12.18 4.38 11.61
N LYS A 33 -12.72 4.18 10.40
CA LYS A 33 -13.14 2.87 9.92
C LYS A 33 -11.98 2.22 9.16
N ASP A 34 -11.83 0.91 9.31
CA ASP A 34 -10.91 0.14 8.50
C ASP A 34 -11.28 0.24 7.03
N ARG A 35 -10.29 0.27 6.18
CA ARG A 35 -10.47 0.17 4.74
C ARG A 35 -9.58 -0.91 4.15
N TYR A 36 -9.89 -1.30 2.92
CA TYR A 36 -9.12 -2.28 2.18
C TYR A 36 -8.52 -1.61 0.94
N SER A 37 -7.33 -2.02 0.59
CA SER A 37 -6.68 -1.64 -0.64
C SER A 37 -6.20 -2.87 -1.40
N ILE A 38 -5.84 -2.68 -2.68
CA ILE A 38 -5.39 -3.77 -3.53
C ILE A 38 -3.96 -4.18 -3.21
N LEU A 39 -3.70 -5.48 -3.27
CA LEU A 39 -2.38 -6.06 -3.15
C LEU A 39 -1.96 -6.60 -4.53
N SER A 40 -0.90 -6.05 -5.10
CA SER A 40 -0.40 -6.57 -6.36
C SER A 40 0.30 -7.92 -6.16
N GLN A 41 0.25 -8.78 -7.16
CA GLN A 41 0.96 -10.07 -7.16
C GLN A 41 2.46 -9.86 -6.94
N ARG A 42 3.03 -8.88 -7.62
CA ARG A 42 4.45 -8.54 -7.51
C ARG A 42 4.85 -8.14 -6.08
N VAL A 43 4.03 -7.32 -5.42
CA VAL A 43 4.27 -6.92 -4.01
C VAL A 43 4.12 -8.11 -3.08
N LEU A 44 3.12 -8.96 -3.29
CA LEU A 44 2.94 -10.17 -2.48
C LEU A 44 4.17 -11.10 -2.56
N GLU A 45 4.72 -11.29 -3.74
CA GLU A 45 5.95 -12.10 -3.91
C GLU A 45 7.14 -11.50 -3.18
N GLN A 46 7.33 -10.19 -3.26
CA GLN A 46 8.37 -9.47 -2.50
C GLN A 46 8.17 -9.58 -0.99
N LEU A 47 6.92 -9.47 -0.51
CA LEU A 47 6.60 -9.64 0.91
C LEU A 47 6.87 -11.06 1.39
N ARG A 48 6.61 -12.07 0.57
CA ARG A 48 6.95 -13.47 0.88
C ARG A 48 8.47 -13.67 1.00
N GLN A 49 9.24 -13.13 0.08
CA GLN A 49 10.71 -13.17 0.14
C GLN A 49 11.22 -12.46 1.40
N TYR A 50 10.68 -11.29 1.69
CA TYR A 50 10.99 -10.53 2.90
C TYR A 50 10.68 -11.35 4.17
N TRP A 51 9.50 -11.96 4.23
CA TRP A 51 9.11 -12.80 5.36
C TRP A 51 10.02 -14.01 5.52
N HIS A 52 10.41 -14.68 4.46
CA HIS A 52 11.35 -15.80 4.50
C HIS A 52 12.71 -15.39 5.08
N LYS A 53 13.17 -14.19 4.75
CA LYS A 53 14.46 -13.69 5.18
C LYS A 53 14.48 -13.19 6.63
N TYR A 54 13.47 -12.41 7.02
CA TYR A 54 13.48 -11.67 8.29
C TYR A 54 12.56 -12.25 9.35
N ARG A 55 11.59 -13.08 8.99
CA ARG A 55 10.65 -13.74 9.90
C ARG A 55 9.99 -12.80 10.91
N PRO A 56 9.40 -11.66 10.48
CA PRO A 56 8.72 -10.77 11.39
C PRO A 56 7.57 -11.49 12.12
N ARG A 57 7.26 -11.06 13.33
CA ARG A 57 6.30 -11.76 14.22
C ARG A 57 4.93 -11.11 14.22
N GLU A 58 4.86 -9.83 14.47
CA GLU A 58 3.61 -9.08 14.61
C GLU A 58 3.52 -7.99 13.55
N TRP A 59 4.46 -7.08 13.55
CA TRP A 59 4.54 -6.01 12.58
C TRP A 59 5.16 -6.51 11.29
N LEU A 60 4.58 -6.14 10.15
CA LEU A 60 5.15 -6.51 8.85
C LEU A 60 6.57 -5.96 8.70
N PHE A 61 6.77 -4.73 9.13
CA PHE A 61 8.07 -4.07 9.18
C PHE A 61 8.43 -3.75 10.63
N GLU A 62 9.24 -4.58 11.23
CA GLU A 62 9.67 -4.41 12.60
C GLU A 62 10.64 -3.23 12.74
N GLY A 63 10.54 -2.52 13.85
CA GLY A 63 11.42 -1.41 14.20
C GLY A 63 12.69 -1.86 14.94
N ALA A 64 13.54 -0.90 15.26
CA ALA A 64 14.74 -1.14 16.07
C ALA A 64 14.42 -1.49 17.54
N LYS A 65 13.31 -0.99 18.06
CA LYS A 65 12.83 -1.33 19.41
C LYS A 65 12.04 -2.63 19.36
N LYS A 66 12.23 -3.46 20.37
CA LYS A 66 11.49 -4.72 20.50
C LYS A 66 9.98 -4.45 20.56
N ASN A 67 9.22 -5.24 19.84
CA ASN A 67 7.75 -5.17 19.75
C ASN A 67 7.20 -3.85 19.20
N ASP A 68 8.00 -3.09 18.44
CA ASP A 68 7.56 -1.88 17.79
C ASP A 68 7.73 -1.99 16.26
N HIS A 69 6.98 -1.19 15.54
CA HIS A 69 7.08 -1.14 14.08
C HIS A 69 8.15 -0.14 13.62
N ILE A 70 8.51 -0.22 12.35
CA ILE A 70 9.43 0.72 11.70
C ILE A 70 8.92 2.16 11.85
N THR A 71 9.83 3.12 12.00
CA THR A 71 9.48 4.53 12.07
C THR A 71 9.24 5.13 10.68
N ILE A 72 8.42 6.16 10.62
CA ILE A 72 8.21 6.95 9.39
C ILE A 72 9.54 7.48 8.86
N HIS A 73 10.38 7.98 9.75
CA HIS A 73 11.72 8.48 9.39
C HIS A 73 12.58 7.41 8.70
N SER A 74 12.59 6.19 9.23
CA SER A 74 13.33 5.08 8.61
C SER A 74 12.81 4.76 7.21
N ILE A 75 11.50 4.77 6.99
CA ILE A 75 10.90 4.57 5.66
C ILE A 75 11.33 5.68 4.70
N GLN A 76 11.32 6.93 5.15
CA GLN A 76 11.76 8.07 4.34
C GLN A 76 13.23 7.95 3.95
N LEU A 77 14.10 7.58 4.89
CA LEU A 77 15.53 7.36 4.61
C LEU A 77 15.75 6.24 3.58
N MET A 78 15.01 5.13 3.70
CA MET A 78 15.06 4.03 2.74
C MET A 78 14.59 4.47 1.35
N PHE A 79 13.54 5.28 1.29
CA PHE A 79 13.06 5.85 0.03
C PHE A 79 14.12 6.72 -0.65
N TYR A 80 14.74 7.64 0.09
CA TYR A 80 15.78 8.51 -0.47
C TYR A 80 17.02 7.73 -0.91
N ALA A 81 17.40 6.70 -0.16
CA ALA A 81 18.48 5.82 -0.57
C ALA A 81 18.17 5.06 -1.87
N ALA A 82 16.95 4.52 -1.98
CA ALA A 82 16.48 3.85 -3.20
C ALA A 82 16.41 4.81 -4.39
N LYS A 83 15.87 6.01 -4.18
CA LYS A 83 15.81 7.08 -5.18
C LYS A 83 17.19 7.43 -5.72
N LYS A 84 18.16 7.58 -4.83
CA LYS A 84 19.55 7.86 -5.18
C LYS A 84 20.18 6.74 -6.01
N ARG A 85 19.99 5.49 -5.59
CA ARG A 85 20.48 4.31 -6.34
C ARG A 85 19.86 4.19 -7.72
N ALA A 86 18.60 4.56 -7.86
CA ALA A 86 17.88 4.56 -9.14
C ALA A 86 18.26 5.74 -10.05
N GLY A 87 19.11 6.68 -9.61
CA GLY A 87 19.50 7.84 -10.39
C GLY A 87 18.39 8.87 -10.62
N ILE A 88 17.33 8.83 -9.83
CA ILE A 88 16.19 9.74 -9.95
C ILE A 88 16.53 11.08 -9.34
N ARG A 89 16.70 12.11 -10.18
CA ARG A 89 17.06 13.48 -9.75
C ARG A 89 15.85 14.36 -9.46
N LYS A 90 14.66 14.02 -9.96
CA LYS A 90 13.44 14.80 -9.73
C LYS A 90 13.12 14.89 -8.24
N PRO A 91 12.62 16.04 -7.75
CA PRO A 91 12.06 16.12 -6.39
C PRO A 91 10.95 15.10 -6.23
N ALA A 92 11.08 14.21 -5.27
CA ALA A 92 10.07 13.21 -4.96
C ALA A 92 10.21 12.76 -3.50
N SER A 93 9.09 12.44 -2.89
CA SER A 93 9.00 11.91 -1.53
C SER A 93 8.21 10.60 -1.54
N VAL A 94 8.11 9.95 -0.39
CA VAL A 94 7.24 8.78 -0.23
C VAL A 94 5.80 9.11 -0.64
N HIS A 95 5.32 10.30 -0.34
CA HIS A 95 3.98 10.76 -0.72
C HIS A 95 3.78 10.85 -2.25
N THR A 96 4.84 11.14 -2.98
CA THR A 96 4.81 11.17 -4.45
C THR A 96 4.44 9.81 -5.05
N LEU A 97 4.85 8.69 -4.43
CA LEU A 97 4.49 7.35 -4.87
C LEU A 97 2.96 7.14 -4.83
N ARG A 98 2.33 7.62 -3.77
CA ARG A 98 0.89 7.53 -3.60
C ARG A 98 0.15 8.39 -4.65
N HIS A 99 0.64 9.58 -4.91
CA HIS A 99 0.09 10.45 -5.96
C HIS A 99 0.23 9.82 -7.35
N SER A 100 1.39 9.25 -7.66
CA SER A 100 1.62 8.53 -8.93
C SER A 100 0.71 7.32 -9.09
N PHE A 101 0.47 6.57 -8.04
CA PHE A 101 -0.46 5.43 -8.04
C PHE A 101 -1.88 5.90 -8.41
N ALA A 102 -2.37 6.96 -7.77
CA ALA A 102 -3.68 7.54 -8.07
C ALA A 102 -3.79 8.01 -9.52
N THR A 103 -2.78 8.73 -10.01
CA THR A 103 -2.73 9.23 -11.38
C THR A 103 -2.76 8.09 -12.40
N HIS A 104 -1.96 7.05 -12.21
CA HIS A 104 -1.94 5.89 -13.10
C HIS A 104 -3.26 5.13 -13.12
N LEU A 105 -3.95 5.01 -12.00
CA LEU A 105 -5.27 4.39 -11.96
C LEU A 105 -6.31 5.20 -12.75
N ILE A 106 -6.31 6.52 -12.59
CA ILE A 106 -7.21 7.43 -13.32
C ILE A 106 -6.94 7.35 -14.82
N GLU A 107 -5.67 7.42 -15.23
CA GLU A 107 -5.25 7.29 -16.64
C GLU A 107 -5.64 5.93 -17.23
N ALA A 108 -5.67 4.89 -16.41
CA ALA A 108 -6.09 3.55 -16.83
C ALA A 108 -7.62 3.36 -16.85
N GLY A 109 -8.40 4.41 -16.62
CA GLY A 109 -9.87 4.39 -16.67
C GLY A 109 -10.57 4.03 -15.36
N THR A 110 -9.85 3.92 -14.24
CA THR A 110 -10.49 3.73 -12.93
C THR A 110 -11.25 4.99 -12.54
N SER A 111 -12.49 4.84 -12.09
CA SER A 111 -13.29 6.00 -11.68
C SER A 111 -12.66 6.74 -10.50
N LEU A 112 -12.83 8.06 -10.47
CA LEU A 112 -12.36 8.91 -9.37
C LEU A 112 -12.89 8.44 -8.01
N HIS A 113 -14.14 7.97 -7.97
CA HIS A 113 -14.75 7.43 -6.76
C HIS A 113 -14.00 6.20 -6.22
N HIS A 114 -13.66 5.25 -7.07
CA HIS A 114 -12.86 4.08 -6.69
C HIS A 114 -11.45 4.45 -6.23
N VAL A 115 -10.81 5.40 -6.91
CA VAL A 115 -9.50 5.90 -6.50
C VAL A 115 -9.55 6.54 -5.12
N GLN A 116 -10.56 7.38 -4.85
CA GLN A 116 -10.77 7.99 -3.54
C GLN A 116 -10.98 6.94 -2.44
N MET A 117 -11.74 5.90 -2.72
CA MET A 117 -11.94 4.79 -1.78
C MET A 117 -10.64 4.05 -1.46
N LEU A 118 -9.85 3.72 -2.46
CA LEU A 118 -8.56 3.06 -2.30
C LEU A 118 -7.58 3.90 -1.47
N LEU A 119 -7.59 5.20 -1.68
CA LEU A 119 -6.74 6.14 -0.95
C LEU A 119 -7.25 6.48 0.46
N GLY A 120 -8.47 6.08 0.80
CA GLY A 120 -9.07 6.39 2.10
C GLY A 120 -9.37 7.88 2.29
N HIS A 121 -9.70 8.57 1.21
CA HIS A 121 -10.28 9.90 1.32
C HIS A 121 -11.63 9.79 2.03
N ARG A 122 -11.95 10.76 2.90
CA ARG A 122 -13.20 10.76 3.66
C ARG A 122 -14.38 10.74 2.69
N SER A 123 -15.01 9.56 2.57
CA SER A 123 -16.25 9.37 1.87
C SER A 123 -17.36 9.11 2.90
N PRO A 124 -18.59 9.63 2.70
CA PRO A 124 -19.74 9.31 3.54
C PRO A 124 -20.22 7.85 3.39
N VAL A 125 -19.52 7.02 2.62
CA VAL A 125 -19.87 5.62 2.37
C VAL A 125 -19.76 4.82 3.65
N THR A 126 -20.83 4.14 4.04
CA THR A 126 -20.86 3.24 5.20
C THR A 126 -19.92 2.05 5.00
N THR A 127 -19.42 1.47 6.09
CA THR A 127 -18.52 0.29 6.05
C THR A 127 -19.13 -0.86 5.24
N THR A 128 -20.44 -1.07 5.33
CA THR A 128 -21.16 -2.12 4.60
C THR A 128 -21.11 -1.89 3.09
N VAL A 129 -21.38 -0.67 2.64
CA VAL A 129 -21.30 -0.30 1.22
C VAL A 129 -19.87 -0.41 0.73
N TYR A 130 -18.90 0.02 1.54
CA TYR A 130 -17.48 -0.11 1.23
C TYR A 130 -17.07 -1.57 1.03
N LEU A 131 -17.43 -2.47 1.94
CA LEU A 131 -17.13 -3.91 1.82
C LEU A 131 -17.78 -4.53 0.59
N HIS A 132 -19.02 -4.16 0.27
CA HIS A 132 -19.71 -4.64 -0.92
C HIS A 132 -19.02 -4.19 -2.21
N VAL A 133 -18.71 -2.91 -2.32
CA VAL A 133 -17.99 -2.33 -3.47
C VAL A 133 -16.57 -2.92 -3.57
N SER A 134 -15.86 -3.10 -2.45
CA SER A 134 -14.54 -3.72 -2.43
C SER A 134 -14.54 -5.14 -2.97
N ARG A 135 -15.53 -5.96 -2.58
CA ARG A 135 -15.64 -7.35 -3.04
C ARG A 135 -15.94 -7.45 -4.53
N LEU A 136 -16.77 -6.57 -5.08
CA LEU A 136 -17.23 -6.62 -6.47
C LEU A 136 -16.29 -5.85 -7.42
N ASN A 137 -15.78 -4.70 -7.02
CA ASN A 137 -15.06 -3.79 -7.89
C ASN A 137 -13.55 -3.79 -7.69
N LEU A 138 -13.04 -3.93 -6.46
CA LEU A 138 -11.60 -3.97 -6.22
C LEU A 138 -10.96 -5.24 -6.80
N ALA A 139 -11.70 -6.37 -6.83
CA ALA A 139 -11.22 -7.58 -7.47
C ALA A 139 -10.97 -7.43 -8.98
N GLN A 140 -11.63 -6.46 -9.63
CA GLN A 140 -11.47 -6.14 -11.04
C GLN A 140 -10.41 -5.08 -11.31
N VAL A 141 -9.94 -4.36 -10.28
CA VAL A 141 -8.91 -3.35 -10.41
C VAL A 141 -7.54 -4.01 -10.41
N ILE A 142 -6.80 -3.83 -11.50
CA ILE A 142 -5.42 -4.31 -11.62
C ILE A 142 -4.48 -3.23 -11.12
N SER A 143 -3.58 -3.58 -10.20
CA SER A 143 -2.54 -2.65 -9.74
C SER A 143 -1.70 -2.15 -10.91
N PRO A 144 -1.34 -0.86 -10.97
CA PRO A 144 -0.42 -0.35 -11.99
C PRO A 144 0.89 -1.11 -12.07
N LEU A 145 1.37 -1.68 -10.96
CA LEU A 145 2.58 -2.51 -10.92
C LEU A 145 2.45 -3.83 -11.68
N ASP A 146 1.23 -4.37 -11.80
CA ASP A 146 0.97 -5.62 -12.52
C ASP A 146 0.67 -5.39 -14.02
N ARG A 147 0.48 -4.13 -14.43
CA ARG A 147 0.23 -3.75 -15.83
C ARG A 147 1.52 -3.52 -16.62
N THR A 148 2.64 -3.41 -15.96
CA THR A 148 3.93 -3.18 -16.62
C THR A 148 4.58 -4.53 -16.96
N ASP A 149 4.61 -4.86 -18.25
CA ASP A 149 5.35 -6.03 -18.78
C ASP A 149 6.87 -5.82 -18.76
N LYS A 150 7.33 -4.63 -18.42
CA LYS A 150 8.76 -4.32 -18.35
C LYS A 150 9.25 -4.49 -16.91
N PRO A 151 10.36 -5.23 -16.70
CA PRO A 151 11.00 -5.23 -15.40
C PRO A 151 11.38 -3.79 -15.04
N ILE A 152 11.08 -3.41 -13.80
CA ILE A 152 11.54 -2.14 -13.24
C ILE A 152 13.05 -2.28 -13.08
N GLY A 153 13.74 -1.74 -14.07
CA GLY A 153 15.20 -1.66 -14.05
C GLY A 153 15.69 -0.66 -13.02
#